data_acc059479b432b9e7654a1e1805ae949
#
_entry.id   acc059479b432b9e7654a1e1805ae949
#
_cell.length_a   1.000
_cell.length_b   1.000
_cell.length_c   1.000
_cell.angle_alpha   90.00
_cell.angle_beta   90.00
_cell.angle_gamma   90.00
#
_symmetry.space_group_name_H-M   'P 1'
#
loop_
_entity.id
_entity.type
_entity.pdbx_description
1 polymer ?
#
loop_
_entity_poly.entity_id
_entity_poly.type
_entity_poly.pdbx_seq_one_letter_code
_entity_poly.pdbx_strand_id
1 'polypeptide(L)'
;MSSLRDFQARHDLSMEALCARILERHAATIRVKKPAVAIANLARIVETTLTLANRKGFHSTSLRDLTEQSGLSMGALYAYFDSKDTLLMMILGQVVGVVEEVLGRPPDGLANDPAGRLRWLLRTHLFLTETMHPWFVFAYMEAKSFPKEGRDLAVTSEMMTEGMIADALADGVTRGLFAVPEVTMAAALIKPMLQDWYVKRAKHRRRGITPDLYAEQLIAFVEAAVGLRRT
;
A
#
# COMPACT_ATOMS: atom_id res chain seq x y z
N MET A 1 -2.44 18.55 0.44
CA MET A 1 -2.77 17.63 -0.69
C MET A 1 -4.27 17.50 -0.71
N SER A 2 -4.94 18.03 -1.73
CA SER A 2 -6.40 18.19 -1.72
C SER A 2 -7.13 17.06 -2.47
N SER A 3 -6.50 16.43 -3.47
CA SER A 3 -7.15 15.44 -4.33
C SER A 3 -6.25 14.25 -4.67
N LEU A 4 -6.87 13.14 -5.14
CA LEU A 4 -6.15 11.98 -5.69
C LEU A 4 -5.24 12.39 -6.85
N ARG A 5 -5.70 13.30 -7.72
CA ARG A 5 -4.91 13.81 -8.84
C ARG A 5 -3.63 14.52 -8.38
N ASP A 6 -3.73 15.35 -7.32
CA ASP A 6 -2.55 16.01 -6.74
C ASP A 6 -1.58 15.01 -6.13
N PHE A 7 -2.11 13.93 -5.52
CA PHE A 7 -1.30 12.85 -4.99
C PHE A 7 -0.52 12.15 -6.10
N GLN A 8 -1.19 11.74 -7.17
CA GLN A 8 -0.58 11.04 -8.31
C GLN A 8 0.43 11.91 -9.07
N ALA A 9 0.23 13.22 -9.11
CA ALA A 9 1.19 14.14 -9.71
C ALA A 9 2.48 14.31 -8.90
N ARG A 10 2.44 14.04 -7.58
CA ARG A 10 3.62 14.14 -6.69
C ARG A 10 4.38 12.84 -6.53
N HIS A 11 3.70 11.71 -6.67
CA HIS A 11 4.24 10.38 -6.43
C HIS A 11 4.15 9.57 -7.71
N ASP A 12 5.28 9.40 -8.40
CA ASP A 12 5.34 8.46 -9.51
C ASP A 12 5.34 7.02 -8.95
N LEU A 13 4.14 6.43 -8.97
CA LEU A 13 3.86 5.06 -8.59
C LEU A 13 3.41 4.24 -9.80
N SER A 14 3.85 4.62 -11.00
CA SER A 14 3.68 3.82 -12.21
C SER A 14 4.34 2.44 -12.05
N MET A 15 3.87 1.45 -12.80
CA MET A 15 4.43 0.11 -12.77
C MET A 15 5.94 0.14 -13.07
N GLU A 16 6.35 0.96 -14.04
CA GLU A 16 7.74 1.14 -14.43
C GLU A 16 8.58 1.74 -13.30
N ALA A 17 8.09 2.80 -12.64
CA ALA A 17 8.79 3.43 -11.53
C ALA A 17 8.93 2.49 -10.33
N LEU A 18 7.89 1.73 -10.01
CA LEU A 18 7.93 0.72 -8.94
C LEU A 18 8.92 -0.41 -9.28
N CYS A 19 8.95 -0.88 -10.53
CA CYS A 19 9.88 -1.90 -10.99
C CYS A 19 11.33 -1.40 -11.07
N ALA A 20 11.54 -0.11 -11.36
CA ALA A 20 12.88 0.48 -11.27
C ALA A 20 13.43 0.44 -9.84
N ARG A 21 12.60 0.75 -8.83
CA ARG A 21 12.97 0.64 -7.40
C ARG A 21 13.23 -0.81 -6.98
N ILE A 22 12.46 -1.78 -7.50
CA ILE A 22 12.72 -3.22 -7.28
C ILE A 22 14.09 -3.58 -7.89
N LEU A 23 14.36 -3.18 -9.14
CA LEU A 23 15.62 -3.44 -9.79
C LEU A 23 16.82 -2.89 -9.00
N GLU A 24 16.71 -1.67 -8.50
CA GLU A 24 17.76 -1.02 -7.69
C GLU A 24 18.02 -1.80 -6.39
N ARG A 25 16.95 -2.17 -5.67
CA ARG A 25 17.05 -2.93 -4.41
C ARG A 25 17.63 -4.33 -4.59
N HIS A 26 17.37 -4.95 -5.73
CA HIS A 26 17.78 -6.33 -6.05
C HIS A 26 18.84 -6.41 -7.15
N ALA A 27 19.61 -5.32 -7.37
CA ALA A 27 20.63 -5.24 -8.41
C ALA A 27 21.71 -6.34 -8.33
N ALA A 28 22.01 -6.84 -7.14
CA ALA A 28 22.98 -7.91 -6.93
C ALA A 28 22.47 -9.29 -7.38
N THR A 29 21.16 -9.52 -7.43
CA THR A 29 20.55 -10.83 -7.74
C THR A 29 19.95 -10.88 -9.14
N ILE A 30 19.48 -9.75 -9.67
CA ILE A 30 18.93 -9.65 -11.03
C ILE A 30 20.07 -9.65 -12.04
N ARG A 31 20.06 -10.65 -12.96
CA ARG A 31 21.14 -10.90 -13.92
C ARG A 31 21.03 -10.14 -15.24
N VAL A 32 19.97 -9.34 -15.43
CA VAL A 32 19.73 -8.58 -16.66
C VAL A 32 20.49 -7.26 -16.61
N LYS A 33 21.47 -7.09 -17.53
CA LYS A 33 22.41 -5.95 -17.49
C LYS A 33 21.85 -4.63 -18.05
N LYS A 34 20.85 -4.68 -18.97
CA LYS A 34 20.29 -3.47 -19.59
C LYS A 34 19.11 -2.97 -18.74
N PRO A 35 19.21 -1.84 -18.03
CA PRO A 35 18.18 -1.40 -17.09
C PRO A 35 16.78 -1.25 -17.72
N ALA A 36 16.68 -0.65 -18.90
CA ALA A 36 15.40 -0.48 -19.57
C ALA A 36 14.71 -1.83 -19.89
N VAL A 37 15.48 -2.84 -20.31
CA VAL A 37 14.96 -4.20 -20.56
C VAL A 37 14.57 -4.86 -19.24
N ALA A 38 15.39 -4.68 -18.20
CA ALA A 38 15.12 -5.24 -16.88
C ALA A 38 13.82 -4.69 -16.31
N ILE A 39 13.62 -3.38 -16.34
CA ILE A 39 12.41 -2.70 -15.85
C ILE A 39 11.17 -3.16 -16.64
N ALA A 40 11.23 -3.16 -17.96
CA ALA A 40 10.10 -3.57 -18.80
C ALA A 40 9.68 -5.04 -18.55
N ASN A 41 10.65 -5.94 -18.40
CA ASN A 41 10.32 -7.33 -18.09
C ASN A 41 9.83 -7.51 -16.65
N LEU A 42 10.42 -6.81 -15.65
CA LEU A 42 9.91 -6.80 -14.28
C LEU A 42 8.46 -6.31 -14.24
N ALA A 43 8.14 -5.24 -14.96
CA ALA A 43 6.79 -4.72 -15.06
C ALA A 43 5.82 -5.81 -15.57
N ARG A 44 6.18 -6.51 -16.66
CA ARG A 44 5.38 -7.64 -17.18
C ARG A 44 5.24 -8.78 -16.20
N ILE A 45 6.31 -9.15 -15.48
CA ILE A 45 6.31 -10.20 -14.46
C ILE A 45 5.38 -9.82 -13.31
N VAL A 46 5.56 -8.63 -12.76
CA VAL A 46 4.79 -8.16 -11.60
C VAL A 46 3.32 -7.98 -11.97
N GLU A 47 2.99 -7.31 -13.08
CA GLU A 47 1.62 -7.14 -13.55
C GLU A 47 0.91 -8.47 -13.76
N THR A 48 1.59 -9.43 -14.41
CA THR A 48 1.08 -10.78 -14.60
C THR A 48 0.85 -11.48 -13.27
N THR A 49 1.80 -11.36 -12.33
CA THR A 49 1.70 -11.97 -11.00
C THR A 49 0.50 -11.43 -10.24
N LEU A 50 0.35 -10.09 -10.17
CA LEU A 50 -0.77 -9.45 -9.50
C LEU A 50 -2.11 -9.80 -10.14
N THR A 51 -2.17 -9.86 -11.47
CA THR A 51 -3.39 -10.23 -12.22
C THR A 51 -3.79 -11.68 -11.93
N LEU A 52 -2.85 -12.61 -12.00
CA LEU A 52 -3.14 -14.03 -11.76
C LEU A 52 -3.47 -14.30 -10.29
N ALA A 53 -2.72 -13.71 -9.37
CA ALA A 53 -2.97 -13.85 -7.94
C ALA A 53 -4.34 -13.31 -7.53
N ASN A 54 -4.73 -12.13 -8.02
CA ASN A 54 -6.03 -11.54 -7.73
C ASN A 54 -7.20 -12.31 -8.37
N ARG A 55 -6.95 -13.16 -9.40
CA ARG A 55 -7.95 -13.96 -10.06
C ARG A 55 -8.11 -15.38 -9.48
N LYS A 56 -7.00 -16.07 -9.22
CA LYS A 56 -7.01 -17.49 -8.82
C LYS A 56 -6.20 -17.81 -7.56
N GLY A 57 -5.63 -16.80 -6.93
CA GLY A 57 -4.76 -16.93 -5.76
C GLY A 57 -3.29 -17.12 -6.13
N PHE A 58 -2.40 -16.54 -5.30
CA PHE A 58 -0.95 -16.62 -5.51
C PHE A 58 -0.44 -18.07 -5.39
N HIS A 59 -0.94 -18.82 -4.40
CA HIS A 59 -0.52 -20.22 -4.20
C HIS A 59 -0.80 -21.07 -5.46
N SER A 60 -1.95 -20.89 -6.09
CA SER A 60 -2.37 -21.62 -7.29
C SER A 60 -1.74 -21.11 -8.58
N THR A 61 -0.97 -20.02 -8.53
CA THR A 61 -0.25 -19.46 -9.68
C THR A 61 1.11 -20.14 -9.80
N SER A 62 1.37 -20.84 -10.91
CA SER A 62 2.64 -21.49 -11.21
C SER A 62 3.58 -20.57 -12.00
N LEU A 63 4.89 -20.89 -12.03
CA LEU A 63 5.84 -20.20 -12.90
C LEU A 63 5.50 -20.42 -14.39
N ARG A 64 4.85 -21.54 -14.74
CA ARG A 64 4.38 -21.80 -16.10
C ARG A 64 3.26 -20.84 -16.48
N ASP A 65 2.29 -20.57 -15.58
CA ASP A 65 1.28 -19.56 -15.81
C ASP A 65 1.90 -18.17 -16.05
N LEU A 66 2.95 -17.85 -15.29
CA LEU A 66 3.66 -16.59 -15.46
C LEU A 66 4.35 -16.52 -16.85
N THR A 67 5.00 -17.61 -17.31
CA THR A 67 5.62 -17.63 -18.65
C THR A 67 4.57 -17.49 -19.74
N GLU A 68 3.47 -18.23 -19.66
CA GLU A 68 2.39 -18.21 -20.64
C GLU A 68 1.75 -16.83 -20.76
N GLN A 69 1.46 -16.19 -19.64
CA GLN A 69 0.77 -14.89 -19.66
C GLN A 69 1.69 -13.69 -19.85
N SER A 70 2.92 -13.72 -19.31
CA SER A 70 3.89 -12.64 -19.52
C SER A 70 4.57 -12.71 -20.89
N GLY A 71 4.54 -13.87 -21.57
CA GLY A 71 5.27 -14.11 -22.82
C GLY A 71 6.79 -14.15 -22.62
N LEU A 72 7.28 -14.36 -21.40
CA LEU A 72 8.70 -14.54 -21.10
C LEU A 72 9.01 -16.03 -20.98
N SER A 73 10.22 -16.44 -21.41
CA SER A 73 10.66 -17.81 -21.20
C SER A 73 10.97 -18.09 -19.73
N MET A 74 10.97 -19.37 -19.34
CA MET A 74 11.34 -19.79 -17.97
C MET A 74 12.75 -19.31 -17.62
N GLY A 75 13.70 -19.40 -18.54
CA GLY A 75 15.06 -18.88 -18.33
C GLY A 75 15.11 -17.36 -18.14
N ALA A 76 14.21 -16.62 -18.81
CA ALA A 76 14.08 -15.19 -18.61
C ALA A 76 13.52 -14.86 -17.22
N LEU A 77 12.56 -15.62 -16.69
CA LEU A 77 12.07 -15.45 -15.32
C LEU A 77 13.17 -15.66 -14.29
N TYR A 78 13.93 -16.74 -14.43
CA TYR A 78 15.04 -17.05 -13.52
C TYR A 78 16.22 -16.06 -13.58
N ALA A 79 16.21 -15.11 -14.52
CA ALA A 79 17.16 -14.00 -14.51
C ALA A 79 16.77 -12.89 -13.51
N TYR A 80 15.53 -12.91 -12.97
CA TYR A 80 15.01 -11.92 -12.02
C TYR A 80 14.87 -12.47 -10.60
N PHE A 81 14.48 -13.72 -10.43
CA PHE A 81 14.27 -14.36 -9.14
C PHE A 81 14.53 -15.87 -9.26
N ASP A 82 14.91 -16.50 -8.18
CA ASP A 82 15.22 -17.93 -8.11
C ASP A 82 14.01 -18.79 -7.72
N SER A 83 13.03 -18.20 -7.07
CA SER A 83 11.82 -18.88 -6.60
C SER A 83 10.59 -17.96 -6.64
N LYS A 84 9.41 -18.57 -6.59
CA LYS A 84 8.15 -17.83 -6.47
C LYS A 84 8.08 -17.04 -5.15
N ASP A 85 8.68 -17.55 -4.09
CA ASP A 85 8.74 -16.88 -2.80
C ASP A 85 9.66 -15.65 -2.85
N THR A 86 10.77 -15.72 -3.59
CA THR A 86 11.60 -14.53 -3.84
C THR A 86 10.82 -13.45 -4.56
N LEU A 87 10.07 -13.81 -5.61
CA LEU A 87 9.19 -12.85 -6.30
C LEU A 87 8.13 -12.24 -5.37
N LEU A 88 7.52 -13.06 -4.50
CA LEU A 88 6.60 -12.60 -3.47
C LEU A 88 7.25 -11.54 -2.58
N MET A 89 8.44 -11.84 -2.04
CA MET A 89 9.15 -10.93 -1.15
C MET A 89 9.58 -9.64 -1.85
N MET A 90 9.94 -9.70 -3.13
CA MET A 90 10.20 -8.50 -3.94
C MET A 90 8.96 -7.61 -4.05
N ILE A 91 7.78 -8.20 -4.30
CA ILE A 91 6.51 -7.46 -4.40
C ILE A 91 6.11 -6.87 -3.04
N LEU A 92 6.12 -7.67 -1.97
CA LEU A 92 5.76 -7.21 -0.62
C LEU A 92 6.73 -6.14 -0.11
N GLY A 93 8.04 -6.35 -0.30
CA GLY A 93 9.06 -5.37 0.08
C GLY A 93 8.91 -4.04 -0.66
N GLN A 94 8.40 -4.07 -1.91
CA GLN A 94 8.08 -2.84 -2.64
C GLN A 94 6.87 -2.12 -2.04
N VAL A 95 5.81 -2.84 -1.67
CA VAL A 95 4.64 -2.24 -0.99
C VAL A 95 5.07 -1.57 0.32
N VAL A 96 5.82 -2.27 1.17
CA VAL A 96 6.32 -1.75 2.44
C VAL A 96 7.18 -0.50 2.24
N GLY A 97 8.16 -0.57 1.33
CA GLY A 97 9.05 0.56 1.08
C GLY A 97 8.32 1.82 0.59
N VAL A 98 7.28 1.67 -0.24
CA VAL A 98 6.45 2.81 -0.67
C VAL A 98 5.60 3.35 0.48
N VAL A 99 5.03 2.48 1.31
CA VAL A 99 4.27 2.89 2.51
C VAL A 99 5.16 3.71 3.44
N GLU A 100 6.37 3.24 3.74
CA GLU A 100 7.34 3.96 4.57
C GLU A 100 7.74 5.32 3.96
N GLU A 101 8.01 5.36 2.67
CA GLU A 101 8.39 6.59 1.96
C GLU A 101 7.26 7.62 1.99
N VAL A 102 6.03 7.19 1.69
CA VAL A 102 4.88 8.09 1.48
C VAL A 102 4.23 8.51 2.78
N LEU A 103 4.05 7.58 3.75
CA LEU A 103 3.38 7.85 5.02
C LEU A 103 4.34 8.21 6.15
N GLY A 104 5.60 7.78 6.07
CA GLY A 104 6.61 8.07 7.09
C GLY A 104 7.15 9.49 7.06
N ARG A 105 6.81 10.30 6.06
CA ARG A 105 7.29 11.68 5.90
C ARG A 105 6.14 12.68 5.81
N PRO A 106 5.49 13.00 6.93
CA PRO A 106 4.46 14.03 6.93
C PRO A 106 5.09 15.39 6.52
N PRO A 107 4.33 16.27 5.87
CA PRO A 107 4.78 17.64 5.57
C PRO A 107 5.20 18.39 6.84
N ASP A 108 6.27 19.18 6.75
CA ASP A 108 6.87 19.91 7.88
C ASP A 108 5.86 20.73 8.69
N GLY A 109 4.87 21.33 8.04
CA GLY A 109 3.81 22.11 8.69
C GLY A 109 2.89 21.31 9.61
N LEU A 110 2.93 19.96 9.59
CA LEU A 110 2.08 19.09 10.39
C LEU A 110 2.71 18.57 11.68
N ALA A 111 4.00 18.89 11.92
CA ALA A 111 4.73 18.43 13.11
C ALA A 111 4.03 18.86 14.43
N ASN A 112 3.40 20.04 14.45
CA ASN A 112 2.70 20.59 15.60
C ASN A 112 1.16 20.65 15.44
N ASP A 113 0.61 19.99 14.41
CA ASP A 113 -0.83 19.91 14.15
C ASP A 113 -1.28 18.44 14.11
N PRO A 114 -1.63 17.84 15.26
CA PRO A 114 -2.08 16.46 15.31
C PRO A 114 -3.34 16.20 14.47
N ALA A 115 -4.28 17.15 14.44
CA ALA A 115 -5.49 17.04 13.65
C ALA A 115 -5.18 17.08 12.14
N GLY A 116 -4.33 18.00 11.71
CA GLY A 116 -3.84 18.05 10.34
C GLY A 116 -3.05 16.80 9.96
N ARG A 117 -2.21 16.29 10.87
CA ARG A 117 -1.46 15.05 10.67
C ARG A 117 -2.37 13.84 10.51
N LEU A 118 -3.40 13.71 11.35
CA LEU A 118 -4.40 12.64 11.23
C LEU A 118 -5.15 12.71 9.89
N ARG A 119 -5.66 13.89 9.50
CA ARG A 119 -6.31 14.10 8.19
C ARG A 119 -5.40 13.73 7.03
N TRP A 120 -4.14 14.15 7.11
CA TRP A 120 -3.13 13.85 6.09
C TRP A 120 -2.86 12.36 5.99
N LEU A 121 -2.67 11.65 7.11
CA LEU A 121 -2.44 10.20 7.14
C LEU A 121 -3.61 9.44 6.51
N LEU A 122 -4.84 9.74 6.92
CA LEU A 122 -6.04 9.06 6.42
C LEU A 122 -6.20 9.26 4.91
N ARG A 123 -6.07 10.50 4.43
CA ARG A 123 -6.21 10.84 3.01
C ARG A 123 -5.08 10.23 2.18
N THR A 124 -3.85 10.37 2.64
CA THR A 124 -2.65 9.88 1.92
C THR A 124 -2.65 8.36 1.83
N HIS A 125 -3.00 7.67 2.92
CA HIS A 125 -3.13 6.22 2.92
C HIS A 125 -4.19 5.75 1.91
N LEU A 126 -5.34 6.39 1.86
CA LEU A 126 -6.40 6.05 0.93
C LEU A 126 -5.99 6.30 -0.53
N PHE A 127 -5.34 7.41 -0.83
CA PHE A 127 -4.87 7.74 -2.18
C PHE A 127 -3.74 6.82 -2.63
N LEU A 128 -2.85 6.43 -1.71
CA LEU A 128 -1.81 5.45 -1.96
C LEU A 128 -2.41 4.09 -2.33
N THR A 129 -3.38 3.61 -1.54
CA THR A 129 -4.03 2.31 -1.80
C THR A 129 -4.90 2.33 -3.05
N GLU A 130 -5.48 3.46 -3.45
CA GLU A 130 -6.17 3.60 -4.74
C GLU A 130 -5.17 3.57 -5.91
N THR A 131 -4.05 4.28 -5.80
CA THR A 131 -3.04 4.37 -6.88
C THR A 131 -2.35 3.03 -7.10
N MET A 132 -2.03 2.31 -6.01
CA MET A 132 -1.39 0.99 -6.06
C MET A 132 -2.39 -0.16 -5.81
N HIS A 133 -3.65 0.00 -6.21
CA HIS A 133 -4.73 -0.92 -5.85
C HIS A 133 -4.42 -2.41 -6.07
N PRO A 134 -3.89 -2.89 -7.22
CA PRO A 134 -3.60 -4.31 -7.40
C PRO A 134 -2.57 -4.86 -6.40
N TRP A 135 -1.60 -4.02 -5.97
CA TRP A 135 -0.55 -4.39 -5.03
C TRP A 135 -1.10 -4.54 -3.61
N PHE A 136 -1.95 -3.60 -3.16
CA PHE A 136 -2.56 -3.65 -1.83
C PHE A 136 -3.59 -4.77 -1.71
N VAL A 137 -4.40 -5.00 -2.75
CA VAL A 137 -5.31 -6.15 -2.78
C VAL A 137 -4.54 -7.46 -2.68
N PHE A 138 -3.45 -7.61 -3.45
CA PHE A 138 -2.57 -8.76 -3.37
C PHE A 138 -1.99 -8.95 -1.97
N ALA A 139 -1.35 -7.92 -1.41
CA ALA A 139 -0.71 -7.99 -0.11
C ALA A 139 -1.69 -8.34 1.02
N TYR A 140 -2.92 -7.84 0.97
CA TYR A 140 -3.94 -8.06 1.99
C TYR A 140 -4.71 -9.37 1.82
N MET A 141 -5.24 -9.63 0.60
CA MET A 141 -6.12 -10.78 0.37
C MET A 141 -5.38 -12.12 0.38
N GLU A 142 -4.14 -12.12 -0.08
CA GLU A 142 -3.31 -13.32 -0.18
C GLU A 142 -2.45 -13.58 1.08
N ALA A 143 -2.41 -12.65 2.05
CA ALA A 143 -1.53 -12.71 3.22
C ALA A 143 -1.58 -14.05 3.97
N LYS A 144 -2.80 -14.62 4.14
CA LYS A 144 -3.00 -15.92 4.81
C LYS A 144 -2.36 -17.10 4.07
N SER A 145 -2.13 -16.97 2.77
CA SER A 145 -1.55 -18.00 1.91
C SER A 145 -0.04 -17.84 1.73
N PHE A 146 0.57 -16.78 2.28
CA PHE A 146 2.00 -16.53 2.19
C PHE A 146 2.80 -17.46 3.11
N PRO A 147 4.06 -17.78 2.78
CA PRO A 147 5.03 -18.32 3.74
C PRO A 147 5.14 -17.42 4.97
N LYS A 148 5.66 -17.97 6.07
CA LYS A 148 5.75 -17.25 7.37
C LYS A 148 6.39 -15.87 7.23
N GLU A 149 7.51 -15.79 6.53
CA GLU A 149 8.24 -14.53 6.31
C GLU A 149 7.39 -13.45 5.61
N GLY A 150 6.66 -13.82 4.56
CA GLY A 150 5.74 -12.92 3.85
C GLY A 150 4.56 -12.48 4.72
N ARG A 151 4.01 -13.39 5.56
CA ARG A 151 2.96 -13.03 6.52
C ARG A 151 3.46 -12.05 7.58
N ASP A 152 4.63 -12.33 8.14
CA ASP A 152 5.24 -11.48 9.17
C ASP A 152 5.49 -10.07 8.60
N LEU A 153 5.97 -9.96 7.37
CA LEU A 153 6.17 -8.68 6.69
C LEU A 153 4.84 -7.92 6.47
N ALA A 154 3.79 -8.61 6.03
CA ALA A 154 2.47 -8.01 5.82
C ALA A 154 1.87 -7.49 7.14
N VAL A 155 1.95 -8.28 8.22
CA VAL A 155 1.48 -7.89 9.56
C VAL A 155 2.29 -6.71 10.10
N THR A 156 3.62 -6.74 9.96
CA THR A 156 4.50 -5.62 10.40
C THR A 156 4.15 -4.33 9.68
N SER A 157 3.91 -4.37 8.38
CA SER A 157 3.49 -3.20 7.59
C SER A 157 2.12 -2.66 8.03
N GLU A 158 1.19 -3.55 8.36
CA GLU A 158 -0.13 -3.15 8.88
C GLU A 158 0.01 -2.47 10.25
N MET A 159 0.73 -3.08 11.18
CA MET A 159 1.00 -2.51 12.50
C MET A 159 1.73 -1.17 12.44
N MET A 160 2.68 -1.01 11.52
CA MET A 160 3.39 0.25 11.31
C MET A 160 2.42 1.38 10.94
N THR A 161 1.53 1.15 9.98
CA THR A 161 0.57 2.17 9.54
C THR A 161 -0.52 2.45 10.59
N GLU A 162 -0.90 1.46 11.38
CA GLU A 162 -1.79 1.62 12.54
C GLU A 162 -1.09 2.45 13.61
N GLY A 163 0.19 2.16 13.91
CA GLY A 163 1.01 2.94 14.83
C GLY A 163 1.09 4.42 14.47
N MET A 164 1.26 4.74 13.18
CA MET A 164 1.27 6.15 12.72
C MET A 164 -0.05 6.89 13.05
N ILE A 165 -1.19 6.20 12.95
CA ILE A 165 -2.49 6.74 13.34
C ILE A 165 -2.56 6.90 14.85
N ALA A 166 -2.13 5.89 15.61
CA ALA A 166 -2.10 5.92 17.07
C ALA A 166 -1.24 7.08 17.61
N ASP A 167 -0.07 7.31 17.02
CA ASP A 167 0.81 8.42 17.38
C ASP A 167 0.17 9.79 17.16
N ALA A 168 -0.55 9.96 16.03
CA ALA A 168 -1.28 11.20 15.76
C ALA A 168 -2.43 11.42 16.75
N LEU A 169 -3.13 10.34 17.15
CA LEU A 169 -4.18 10.38 18.15
C LEU A 169 -3.63 10.69 19.55
N ALA A 170 -2.52 10.04 19.95
CA ALA A 170 -1.87 10.24 21.25
C ALA A 170 -1.40 11.68 21.44
N ASP A 171 -0.77 12.27 20.42
CA ASP A 171 -0.37 13.66 20.43
C ASP A 171 -1.57 14.59 20.56
N GLY A 172 -2.66 14.32 19.82
CA GLY A 172 -3.89 15.11 19.92
C GLY A 172 -4.58 15.01 21.29
N VAL A 173 -4.57 13.83 21.94
CA VAL A 173 -5.07 13.64 23.30
C VAL A 173 -4.21 14.42 24.31
N THR A 174 -2.89 14.32 24.20
CA THR A 174 -1.95 15.04 25.07
C THR A 174 -2.14 16.55 25.00
N ARG A 175 -2.50 17.07 23.84
CA ARG A 175 -2.79 18.51 23.62
C ARG A 175 -4.25 18.90 23.92
N GLY A 176 -5.09 17.97 24.35
CA GLY A 176 -6.50 18.23 24.66
C GLY A 176 -7.39 18.48 23.44
N LEU A 177 -6.91 18.15 22.21
CA LEU A 177 -7.66 18.31 20.98
C LEU A 177 -8.60 17.13 20.71
N PHE A 178 -8.25 15.94 21.18
CA PHE A 178 -9.04 14.72 21.02
C PHE A 178 -9.49 14.18 22.38
N ALA A 179 -10.63 13.51 22.39
CA ALA A 179 -11.20 12.84 23.56
C ALA A 179 -11.27 11.31 23.29
N VAL A 180 -10.12 10.67 23.23
CA VAL A 180 -9.98 9.22 22.93
C VAL A 180 -9.49 8.50 24.18
N PRO A 181 -10.31 7.64 24.84
CA PRO A 181 -9.90 6.90 26.03
C PRO A 181 -8.79 5.87 25.76
N GLU A 182 -8.89 5.14 24.65
CA GLU A 182 -7.98 4.08 24.24
C GLU A 182 -7.48 4.34 22.82
N VAL A 183 -6.32 4.95 22.72
CA VAL A 183 -5.72 5.41 21.45
C VAL A 183 -5.41 4.24 20.52
N THR A 184 -4.82 3.17 21.04
CA THR A 184 -4.45 1.99 20.25
C THR A 184 -5.68 1.30 19.66
N MET A 185 -6.74 1.15 20.48
CA MET A 185 -8.00 0.58 20.02
C MET A 185 -8.68 1.48 18.98
N ALA A 186 -8.64 2.79 19.16
CA ALA A 186 -9.19 3.73 18.18
C ALA A 186 -8.46 3.62 16.83
N ALA A 187 -7.12 3.53 16.82
CA ALA A 187 -6.34 3.31 15.61
C ALA A 187 -6.69 1.97 14.94
N ALA A 188 -6.82 0.90 15.72
CA ALA A 188 -7.22 -0.42 15.24
C ALA A 188 -8.64 -0.45 14.64
N LEU A 189 -9.56 0.41 15.12
CA LEU A 189 -10.90 0.56 14.55
C LEU A 189 -10.91 1.46 13.29
N ILE A 190 -10.03 2.44 13.21
CA ILE A 190 -9.89 3.31 12.03
C ILE A 190 -9.28 2.55 10.84
N LYS A 191 -8.29 1.70 11.09
CA LYS A 191 -7.55 0.98 10.05
C LYS A 191 -8.45 0.16 9.11
N PRO A 192 -9.41 -0.66 9.56
CA PRO A 192 -10.36 -1.38 8.70
C PRO A 192 -11.20 -0.48 7.79
N MET A 193 -11.51 0.76 8.20
CA MET A 193 -12.24 1.68 7.34
C MET A 193 -11.40 2.12 6.13
N LEU A 194 -10.08 2.25 6.28
CA LEU A 194 -9.17 2.48 5.16
C LEU A 194 -9.06 1.25 4.26
N GLN A 195 -9.06 0.05 4.85
CA GLN A 195 -8.99 -1.21 4.13
C GLN A 195 -10.28 -1.50 3.33
N ASP A 196 -11.46 -1.13 3.85
CA ASP A 196 -12.75 -1.32 3.16
C ASP A 196 -12.75 -0.66 1.77
N TRP A 197 -12.03 0.45 1.61
CA TRP A 197 -11.90 1.11 0.32
C TRP A 197 -11.35 0.19 -0.77
N TYR A 198 -10.15 -0.36 -0.59
CA TYR A 198 -9.52 -1.15 -1.64
C TYR A 198 -10.06 -2.59 -1.71
N VAL A 199 -10.51 -3.15 -0.59
CA VAL A 199 -11.12 -4.49 -0.55
C VAL A 199 -12.49 -4.50 -1.21
N LYS A 200 -13.29 -3.44 -1.00
CA LYS A 200 -14.66 -3.34 -1.54
C LYS A 200 -14.81 -2.22 -2.58
N ARG A 201 -13.74 -1.88 -3.27
CA ARG A 201 -13.69 -0.81 -4.28
C ARG A 201 -14.84 -0.88 -5.30
N ALA A 202 -15.17 -2.07 -5.80
CA ALA A 202 -16.28 -2.25 -6.74
C ALA A 202 -17.64 -1.83 -6.16
N LYS A 203 -17.87 -2.10 -4.86
CA LYS A 203 -19.08 -1.66 -4.14
C LYS A 203 -19.18 -0.13 -4.12
N HIS A 204 -18.08 0.54 -3.78
CA HIS A 204 -18.04 2.01 -3.69
C HIS A 204 -18.23 2.65 -5.05
N ARG A 205 -17.57 2.15 -6.10
CA ARG A 205 -17.73 2.63 -7.47
C ARG A 205 -19.15 2.50 -8.01
N ARG A 206 -19.84 1.37 -7.72
CA ARG A 206 -21.26 1.19 -8.11
C ARG A 206 -22.18 2.21 -7.44
N ARG A 207 -21.79 2.78 -6.29
CA ARG A 207 -22.50 3.82 -5.57
C ARG A 207 -22.11 5.23 -6.01
N GLY A 208 -21.27 5.38 -7.02
CA GLY A 208 -20.76 6.68 -7.47
C GLY A 208 -19.78 7.34 -6.49
N ILE A 209 -19.24 6.58 -5.51
CA ILE A 209 -18.31 7.11 -4.52
C ILE A 209 -16.92 7.15 -5.13
N THR A 210 -16.34 8.35 -5.19
CA THR A 210 -14.96 8.59 -5.61
C THR A 210 -13.99 8.43 -4.44
N PRO A 211 -12.67 8.22 -4.70
CA PRO A 211 -11.66 8.21 -3.64
C PRO A 211 -11.66 9.50 -2.81
N ASP A 212 -11.80 10.65 -3.46
CA ASP A 212 -11.83 11.95 -2.79
C ASP A 212 -13.03 12.07 -1.85
N LEU A 213 -14.23 11.72 -2.32
CA LEU A 213 -15.44 11.72 -1.50
C LEU A 213 -15.33 10.74 -0.33
N TYR A 214 -14.79 9.54 -0.56
CA TYR A 214 -14.60 8.57 0.53
C TYR A 214 -13.63 9.12 1.58
N ALA A 215 -12.52 9.73 1.16
CA ALA A 215 -11.55 10.33 2.07
C ALA A 215 -12.17 11.44 2.92
N GLU A 216 -12.96 12.31 2.31
CA GLU A 216 -13.66 13.39 3.03
C GLU A 216 -14.64 12.85 4.09
N GLN A 217 -15.46 11.88 3.71
CA GLN A 217 -16.44 11.28 4.62
C GLN A 217 -15.78 10.47 5.73
N LEU A 218 -14.71 9.72 5.42
CA LEU A 218 -13.91 9.00 6.42
C LEU A 218 -13.29 9.95 7.44
N ILE A 219 -12.69 11.04 6.97
CA ILE A 219 -12.06 12.04 7.85
C ILE A 219 -13.12 12.67 8.76
N ALA A 220 -14.25 13.10 8.20
CA ALA A 220 -15.33 13.69 8.98
C ALA A 220 -15.88 12.72 10.05
N PHE A 221 -16.04 11.44 9.70
CA PHE A 221 -16.47 10.39 10.61
C PHE A 221 -15.46 10.17 11.74
N VAL A 222 -14.16 10.07 11.40
CA VAL A 222 -13.10 9.88 12.39
C VAL A 222 -12.98 11.09 13.31
N GLU A 223 -13.04 12.32 12.79
CA GLU A 223 -12.99 13.55 13.60
C GLU A 223 -14.14 13.61 14.60
N ALA A 224 -15.34 13.22 14.19
CA ALA A 224 -16.49 13.15 15.10
C ALA A 224 -16.28 12.06 16.18
N ALA A 225 -15.78 10.89 15.79
CA ALA A 225 -15.55 9.77 16.69
C ALA A 225 -14.45 10.05 17.73
N VAL A 226 -13.40 10.78 17.35
CA VAL A 226 -12.31 11.15 18.28
C VAL A 226 -12.63 12.43 19.09
N GLY A 227 -13.82 12.99 18.94
CA GLY A 227 -14.27 14.16 19.70
C GLY A 227 -13.41 15.41 19.42
N LEU A 228 -13.04 15.63 18.14
CA LEU A 228 -12.23 16.80 17.76
C LEU A 228 -12.86 18.10 18.23
N ARG A 229 -12.23 18.79 19.14
CA ARG A 229 -12.63 20.12 19.59
C ARG A 229 -12.21 21.15 18.54
N ARG A 230 -13.18 21.78 17.89
CA ARG A 230 -12.94 22.94 17.01
C ARG A 230 -12.71 24.17 17.90
N THR A 231 -11.50 24.67 17.88
CA THR A 231 -11.15 25.98 18.49
C THR A 231 -11.62 27.11 17.59
#